data_ecc5ba6651f4a53ce62f4749eaf22a5a
#
_entry.id   ecc5ba6651f4a53ce62f4749eaf22a5a
#
_cell.length_a   1.000
_cell.length_b   1.000
_cell.length_c   1.000
_cell.angle_alpha   90.00
_cell.angle_beta   90.00
_cell.angle_gamma   90.00
#
_symmetry.space_group_name_H-M   'P 1'
#
loop_
_entity.id
_entity.type
_entity.pdbx_description
1 polymer ?
#
loop_
_entity_poly.entity_id
_entity_poly.type
_entity_poly.pdbx_seq_one_letter_code
_entity_poly.pdbx_strand_id
1 'polypeptide(L)'
;MLKFLKKNPYVSIGLMLFALFFGAGNLIFPAFLGQNAGTNLSTAMIGFIIMGVGLPLLGVIVMGYSGAEDLLDLSSRAGKVFGVAFTTLLYLTIGPFFAIPRTGTTTYELGLSSFVAPENTTIAQAIFLAFFMGLTLWLAISPNKLVDRIGTVITPVLLLSMVVLIIASLAKPMGSAQEATKAYAT
;
A
#
# COMPACT_ATOMS: atom_id res chain seq x y z
N MET A 1 -1.56 -16.75 19.39
CA MET A 1 -0.99 -15.64 18.60
C MET A 1 -1.36 -14.27 19.18
N LEU A 2 -2.63 -13.94 19.40
CA LEU A 2 -3.08 -12.65 19.98
C LEU A 2 -2.50 -12.32 21.37
N LYS A 3 -2.33 -13.31 22.26
CA LYS A 3 -1.68 -13.11 23.57
C LYS A 3 -0.18 -12.79 23.47
N PHE A 4 0.51 -13.30 22.44
CA PHE A 4 1.93 -13.03 22.20
C PHE A 4 2.13 -11.60 21.68
N LEU A 5 1.26 -11.12 20.79
CA LEU A 5 1.30 -9.76 20.25
C LEU A 5 1.07 -8.71 21.35
N LYS A 6 0.16 -8.96 22.29
CA LYS A 6 -0.05 -8.08 23.45
C LYS A 6 1.13 -8.04 24.44
N LYS A 7 2.00 -9.04 24.43
CA LYS A 7 3.11 -9.17 25.37
C LYS A 7 4.36 -8.40 24.92
N ASN A 8 4.47 -8.10 23.61
CA ASN A 8 5.64 -7.39 23.07
C ASN A 8 5.20 -6.17 22.24
N PRO A 9 5.28 -4.95 22.82
CA PRO A 9 4.82 -3.74 22.15
C PRO A 9 5.56 -3.45 20.83
N TYR A 10 6.84 -3.82 20.75
CA TYR A 10 7.63 -3.61 19.52
C TYR A 10 7.12 -4.46 18.34
N VAL A 11 6.72 -5.69 18.60
CA VAL A 11 6.14 -6.57 17.57
C VAL A 11 4.79 -6.03 17.11
N SER A 12 3.96 -5.55 18.04
CA SER A 12 2.66 -4.95 17.70
C SER A 12 2.83 -3.69 16.84
N ILE A 13 3.76 -2.80 17.23
CA ILE A 13 4.08 -1.59 16.46
C ILE A 13 4.65 -1.95 15.09
N GLY A 14 5.55 -2.92 15.00
CA GLY A 14 6.12 -3.38 13.74
C GLY A 14 5.07 -3.93 12.77
N LEU A 15 4.13 -4.73 13.26
CA LEU A 15 3.02 -5.25 12.46
C LEU A 15 2.04 -4.14 12.03
N MET A 16 1.81 -3.16 12.90
CA MET A 16 1.01 -1.99 12.56
C MET A 16 1.68 -1.16 11.47
N LEU A 17 2.96 -0.86 11.59
CA LEU A 17 3.73 -0.15 10.56
C LEU A 17 3.73 -0.93 9.24
N PHE A 18 3.96 -2.24 9.30
CA PHE A 18 3.86 -3.08 8.11
C PHE A 18 2.50 -2.92 7.42
N ALA A 19 1.40 -3.00 8.17
CA ALA A 19 0.06 -2.88 7.61
C ALA A 19 -0.23 -1.50 7.02
N LEU A 20 0.33 -0.43 7.60
CA LEU A 20 0.18 0.95 7.10
C LEU A 20 0.96 1.18 5.81
N PHE A 21 2.17 0.62 5.70
CA PHE A 21 3.02 0.79 4.52
C PHE A 21 2.72 -0.20 3.41
N PHE A 22 2.18 -1.36 3.73
CA PHE A 22 1.88 -2.39 2.75
C PHE A 22 0.53 -2.15 2.08
N GLY A 23 0.56 -1.64 0.86
CA GLY A 23 -0.62 -1.42 0.03
C GLY A 23 -0.64 -2.34 -1.20
N ALA A 24 -1.70 -2.25 -2.00
CA ALA A 24 -1.84 -3.00 -3.26
C ALA A 24 -0.67 -2.73 -4.23
N GLY A 25 -0.10 -1.52 -4.21
CA GLY A 25 1.08 -1.18 -5.00
C GLY A 25 2.29 -2.06 -4.72
N ASN A 26 2.46 -2.50 -3.47
CA ASN A 26 3.57 -3.37 -3.08
C ASN A 26 3.46 -4.80 -3.68
N LEU A 27 2.29 -5.20 -4.13
CA LEU A 27 2.10 -6.45 -4.89
C LEU A 27 2.18 -6.23 -6.39
N ILE A 28 1.59 -5.15 -6.89
CA ILE A 28 1.45 -4.87 -8.32
C ILE A 28 2.78 -4.40 -8.92
N PHE A 29 3.41 -3.40 -8.30
CA PHE A 29 4.60 -2.78 -8.89
C PHE A 29 5.83 -3.70 -8.98
N PRO A 30 6.17 -4.53 -7.98
CA PRO A 30 7.26 -5.48 -8.13
C PRO A 30 7.02 -6.52 -9.22
N ALA A 31 5.78 -7.01 -9.35
CA ALA A 31 5.42 -7.95 -10.41
C ALA A 31 5.54 -7.30 -11.80
N PHE A 32 5.01 -6.08 -11.95
CA PHE A 32 5.13 -5.29 -13.18
C PHE A 32 6.59 -4.97 -13.52
N LEU A 33 7.38 -4.59 -12.50
CA LEU A 33 8.81 -4.36 -12.65
C LEU A 33 9.52 -5.63 -13.13
N GLY A 34 9.21 -6.78 -12.54
CA GLY A 34 9.78 -8.07 -12.93
C GLY A 34 9.49 -8.44 -14.39
N GLN A 35 8.26 -8.22 -14.83
CA GLN A 35 7.86 -8.47 -16.22
C GLN A 35 8.58 -7.58 -17.23
N ASN A 36 8.84 -6.31 -16.87
CA ASN A 36 9.47 -5.36 -17.80
C ASN A 36 11.00 -5.37 -17.72
N ALA A 37 11.57 -5.59 -16.57
CA ALA A 37 13.01 -5.59 -16.35
C ALA A 37 13.68 -6.90 -16.80
N GLY A 38 12.95 -8.01 -16.87
CA GLY A 38 13.44 -9.28 -17.38
C GLY A 38 14.80 -9.66 -16.78
N THR A 39 15.81 -9.81 -17.64
CA THR A 39 17.19 -10.13 -17.24
C THR A 39 17.85 -9.08 -16.35
N ASN A 40 17.40 -7.81 -16.41
CA ASN A 40 17.93 -6.70 -15.62
C ASN A 40 17.19 -6.47 -14.30
N LEU A 41 16.40 -7.47 -13.87
CA LEU A 41 15.57 -7.39 -12.66
C LEU A 41 16.37 -6.97 -11.42
N SER A 42 17.58 -7.48 -11.23
CA SER A 42 18.40 -7.18 -10.04
C SER A 42 18.71 -5.68 -9.90
N THR A 43 19.12 -5.03 -10.99
CA THR A 43 19.43 -3.59 -11.00
C THR A 43 18.17 -2.75 -10.78
N ALA A 44 17.08 -3.10 -11.46
CA ALA A 44 15.80 -2.41 -11.33
C ALA A 44 15.23 -2.57 -9.90
N MET A 45 15.39 -3.74 -9.28
CA MET A 45 14.93 -4.02 -7.91
C MET A 45 15.71 -3.21 -6.86
N ILE A 46 17.02 -3.01 -7.04
CA ILE A 46 17.82 -2.15 -6.15
C ILE A 46 17.25 -0.73 -6.15
N GLY A 47 17.02 -0.14 -7.32
CA GLY A 47 16.41 1.18 -7.43
C GLY A 47 15.02 1.24 -6.79
N PHE A 48 14.20 0.22 -7.05
CA PHE A 48 12.86 0.12 -6.46
C PHE A 48 12.90 0.05 -4.93
N ILE A 49 13.82 -0.73 -4.33
CA ILE A 49 13.95 -0.86 -2.87
C ILE A 49 14.43 0.47 -2.27
N ILE A 50 15.43 1.11 -2.86
CA ILE A 50 15.94 2.40 -2.35
C ILE A 50 14.81 3.44 -2.33
N MET A 51 14.05 3.58 -3.40
CA MET A 51 12.99 4.58 -3.51
C MET A 51 11.71 4.17 -2.80
N GLY A 52 11.27 2.91 -2.95
CA GLY A 52 9.98 2.45 -2.43
C GLY A 52 10.01 2.06 -0.96
N VAL A 53 11.17 1.73 -0.41
CA VAL A 53 11.33 1.35 1.01
C VAL A 53 12.19 2.38 1.74
N GLY A 54 13.32 2.77 1.17
CA GLY A 54 14.29 3.67 1.81
C GLY A 54 13.71 5.04 2.12
N LEU A 55 13.07 5.70 1.16
CA LEU A 55 12.48 7.03 1.39
C LEU A 55 11.34 7.04 2.42
N PRO A 56 10.34 6.12 2.37
CA PRO A 56 9.33 6.04 3.42
C PRO A 56 9.93 5.78 4.82
N LEU A 57 10.93 4.90 4.90
CA LEU A 57 11.62 4.62 6.16
C LEU A 57 12.34 5.85 6.69
N LEU A 58 13.02 6.61 5.84
CA LEU A 58 13.63 7.89 6.22
C LEU A 58 12.57 8.87 6.73
N GLY A 59 11.38 8.92 6.12
CA GLY A 59 10.27 9.74 6.59
C GLY A 59 9.86 9.40 8.04
N VAL A 60 9.75 8.11 8.37
CA VAL A 60 9.45 7.66 9.74
C VAL A 60 10.56 8.05 10.72
N ILE A 61 11.82 7.86 10.32
CA ILE A 61 12.99 8.22 11.15
C ILE A 61 13.01 9.74 11.41
N VAL A 62 12.77 10.55 10.38
CA VAL A 62 12.71 12.01 10.50
C VAL A 62 11.60 12.44 11.44
N MET A 63 10.40 11.86 11.33
CA MET A 63 9.31 12.14 12.25
C MET A 63 9.70 11.80 13.70
N GLY A 64 10.25 10.61 13.93
CA GLY A 64 10.68 10.19 15.26
C GLY A 64 11.81 11.04 15.85
N TYR A 65 12.79 11.43 15.02
CA TYR A 65 13.93 12.23 15.48
C TYR A 65 13.59 13.71 15.68
N SER A 66 12.70 14.26 14.85
CA SER A 66 12.32 15.67 14.90
C SER A 66 11.52 16.04 16.15
N GLY A 67 10.88 15.06 16.80
CA GLY A 67 9.95 15.30 17.90
C GLY A 67 8.67 16.04 17.46
N ALA A 68 8.38 16.08 16.15
CA ALA A 68 7.16 16.68 15.65
C ALA A 68 5.95 15.80 16.00
N GLU A 69 4.85 16.40 16.44
CA GLU A 69 3.64 15.68 16.80
C GLU A 69 2.91 15.16 15.55
N ASP A 70 2.96 15.93 14.47
CA ASP A 70 2.32 15.60 13.20
C ASP A 70 3.06 16.22 12.00
N LEU A 71 2.55 15.93 10.79
CA LEU A 71 3.11 16.46 9.54
C LEU A 71 2.98 17.97 9.43
N LEU A 72 1.91 18.57 9.99
CA LEU A 72 1.71 20.01 9.97
C LEU A 72 2.76 20.70 10.83
N ASP A 73 3.06 20.18 12.02
CA ASP A 73 4.13 20.70 12.87
C ASP A 73 5.49 20.62 12.17
N LEU A 74 5.82 19.45 11.60
CA LEU A 74 7.07 19.25 10.87
C LEU A 74 7.21 20.22 9.69
N SER A 75 6.20 20.33 8.85
CA SER A 75 6.23 21.17 7.66
C SER A 75 6.17 22.67 7.98
N SER A 76 5.54 23.04 9.09
CA SER A 76 5.46 24.43 9.57
C SER A 76 6.82 24.99 10.02
N ARG A 77 7.81 24.14 10.27
CA ARG A 77 9.20 24.57 10.54
C ARG A 77 9.84 25.26 9.34
N ALA A 78 9.41 24.93 8.12
CA ALA A 78 9.82 25.64 6.90
C ALA A 78 9.02 26.94 6.65
N GLY A 79 7.96 27.19 7.44
CA GLY A 79 7.09 28.37 7.38
C GLY A 79 5.62 27.98 7.54
N LYS A 80 4.86 28.76 8.32
CA LYS A 80 3.45 28.46 8.63
C LYS A 80 2.57 28.32 7.38
N VAL A 81 2.73 29.24 6.41
CA VAL A 81 1.95 29.20 5.16
C VAL A 81 2.29 27.96 4.36
N PHE A 82 3.58 27.63 4.25
CA PHE A 82 4.03 26.40 3.58
C PHE A 82 3.47 25.16 4.28
N GLY A 83 3.57 25.08 5.61
CA GLY A 83 3.06 23.94 6.37
C GLY A 83 1.58 23.67 6.11
N VAL A 84 0.74 24.70 6.22
CA VAL A 84 -0.70 24.58 5.98
C VAL A 84 -0.99 24.20 4.53
N ALA A 85 -0.39 24.89 3.55
CA ALA A 85 -0.63 24.62 2.14
C ALA A 85 -0.18 23.19 1.75
N PHE A 86 1.02 22.79 2.15
CA PHE A 86 1.58 21.47 1.86
C PHE A 86 0.73 20.35 2.48
N THR A 87 0.42 20.47 3.77
CA THR A 87 -0.36 19.44 4.47
C THR A 87 -1.77 19.34 3.92
N THR A 88 -2.41 20.47 3.61
CA THR A 88 -3.76 20.49 3.00
C THR A 88 -3.74 19.82 1.63
N LEU A 89 -2.81 20.20 0.75
CA LEU A 89 -2.69 19.59 -0.58
C LEU A 89 -2.41 18.10 -0.50
N LEU A 90 -1.53 17.67 0.41
CA LEU A 90 -1.21 16.27 0.61
C LEU A 90 -2.44 15.46 1.04
N TYR A 91 -3.18 15.94 2.06
CA TYR A 91 -4.37 15.23 2.54
C TYR A 91 -5.51 15.21 1.52
N LEU A 92 -5.70 16.28 0.76
CA LEU A 92 -6.67 16.31 -0.33
C LEU A 92 -6.30 15.33 -1.45
N THR A 93 -5.02 15.22 -1.78
CA THR A 93 -4.52 14.30 -2.81
C THR A 93 -4.63 12.83 -2.34
N ILE A 94 -4.19 12.52 -1.13
CA ILE A 94 -4.29 11.16 -0.57
C ILE A 94 -5.76 10.79 -0.33
N GLY A 95 -6.56 11.73 0.15
CA GLY A 95 -7.96 11.51 0.48
C GLY A 95 -8.86 11.51 -0.77
N PRO A 96 -9.73 12.51 -0.90
CA PRO A 96 -10.85 12.48 -1.84
C PRO A 96 -10.47 12.58 -3.31
N PHE A 97 -9.34 13.22 -3.66
CA PHE A 97 -9.07 13.55 -5.05
C PHE A 97 -8.36 12.45 -5.83
N PHE A 98 -7.56 11.61 -5.18
CA PHE A 98 -6.77 10.64 -5.93
C PHE A 98 -6.68 9.26 -5.28
N ALA A 99 -6.04 9.12 -4.09
CA ALA A 99 -5.65 7.79 -3.61
C ALA A 99 -6.84 6.93 -3.20
N ILE A 100 -7.84 7.49 -2.48
CA ILE A 100 -9.01 6.71 -2.05
C ILE A 100 -9.85 6.24 -3.24
N PRO A 101 -10.26 7.10 -4.19
CA PRO A 101 -10.98 6.65 -5.39
C PRO A 101 -10.21 5.62 -6.20
N ARG A 102 -8.92 5.85 -6.41
CA ARG A 102 -8.05 4.92 -7.14
C ARG A 102 -7.95 3.56 -6.47
N THR A 103 -7.86 3.51 -5.14
CA THR A 103 -7.82 2.24 -4.41
C THR A 103 -9.09 1.42 -4.67
N GLY A 104 -10.26 2.05 -4.64
CA GLY A 104 -11.52 1.38 -4.93
C GLY A 104 -11.59 0.84 -6.36
N THR A 105 -11.25 1.66 -7.36
CA THR A 105 -11.28 1.24 -8.77
C THR A 105 -10.27 0.14 -9.05
N THR A 106 -9.04 0.25 -8.57
CA THR A 106 -8.01 -0.79 -8.74
C THR A 106 -8.42 -2.10 -8.07
N THR A 107 -9.04 -2.05 -6.89
CA THR A 107 -9.54 -3.26 -6.22
C THR A 107 -10.65 -3.94 -7.01
N TYR A 108 -11.54 -3.17 -7.62
CA TYR A 108 -12.55 -3.71 -8.52
C TYR A 108 -11.94 -4.34 -9.76
N GLU A 109 -11.01 -3.64 -10.42
CA GLU A 109 -10.35 -4.11 -11.64
C GLU A 109 -9.59 -5.42 -11.44
N LEU A 110 -8.84 -5.54 -10.35
CA LEU A 110 -8.05 -6.74 -10.06
C LEU A 110 -8.88 -7.90 -9.46
N GLY A 111 -9.92 -7.58 -8.69
CA GLY A 111 -10.67 -8.58 -7.93
C GLY A 111 -11.94 -9.08 -8.61
N LEU A 112 -12.72 -8.21 -9.22
CA LEU A 112 -14.08 -8.53 -9.67
C LEU A 112 -14.30 -8.38 -11.17
N SER A 113 -13.54 -7.54 -11.87
CA SER A 113 -13.81 -7.24 -13.28
C SER A 113 -13.84 -8.49 -14.16
N SER A 114 -12.99 -9.47 -13.88
CA SER A 114 -12.90 -10.74 -14.61
C SER A 114 -14.15 -11.64 -14.47
N PHE A 115 -14.99 -11.40 -13.48
CA PHE A 115 -16.20 -12.18 -13.20
C PHE A 115 -17.48 -11.48 -13.68
N VAL A 116 -17.36 -10.26 -14.19
CA VAL A 116 -18.49 -9.43 -14.61
C VAL A 116 -18.56 -9.36 -16.14
N ALA A 117 -19.76 -9.57 -16.69
CA ALA A 117 -19.98 -9.43 -18.12
C ALA A 117 -19.71 -7.98 -18.59
N PRO A 118 -19.09 -7.76 -19.76
CA PRO A 118 -18.68 -6.44 -20.24
C PRO A 118 -19.80 -5.38 -20.25
N GLU A 119 -21.02 -5.80 -20.54
CA GLU A 119 -22.22 -4.95 -20.58
C GLU A 119 -22.63 -4.41 -19.20
N ASN A 120 -22.28 -5.12 -18.11
CA ASN A 120 -22.67 -4.76 -16.74
C ASN A 120 -21.52 -4.13 -15.94
N THR A 121 -20.35 -3.94 -16.54
CA THR A 121 -19.13 -3.50 -15.85
C THR A 121 -19.33 -2.16 -15.12
N THR A 122 -19.97 -1.18 -15.76
CA THR A 122 -20.17 0.15 -15.17
C THR A 122 -21.08 0.10 -13.93
N ILE A 123 -22.16 -0.67 -14.00
CA ILE A 123 -23.12 -0.78 -12.89
C ILE A 123 -22.49 -1.56 -11.75
N ALA A 124 -21.82 -2.68 -12.04
CA ALA A 124 -21.13 -3.49 -11.05
C ALA A 124 -20.01 -2.70 -10.37
N GLN A 125 -19.25 -1.91 -11.09
CA GLN A 125 -18.22 -1.04 -10.55
C GLN A 125 -18.82 0.03 -9.63
N ALA A 126 -19.93 0.66 -10.03
CA ALA A 126 -20.59 1.67 -9.19
C ALA A 126 -21.11 1.08 -7.88
N ILE A 127 -21.74 -0.09 -7.91
CA ILE A 127 -22.22 -0.80 -6.71
C ILE A 127 -21.06 -1.19 -5.82
N PHE A 128 -19.99 -1.76 -6.39
CA PHE A 128 -18.79 -2.13 -5.66
C PHE A 128 -18.15 -0.92 -4.98
N LEU A 129 -17.98 0.19 -5.69
CA LEU A 129 -17.41 1.42 -5.13
C LEU A 129 -18.27 2.00 -4.02
N ALA A 130 -19.59 2.00 -4.17
CA ALA A 130 -20.51 2.45 -3.11
C ALA A 130 -20.36 1.59 -1.84
N PHE A 131 -20.30 0.27 -2.01
CA PHE A 131 -20.06 -0.65 -0.90
C PHE A 131 -18.68 -0.46 -0.27
N PHE A 132 -17.63 -0.39 -1.09
CA PHE A 132 -16.24 -0.21 -0.65
C PHE A 132 -16.06 1.10 0.13
N MET A 133 -16.59 2.22 -0.39
CA MET A 133 -16.53 3.52 0.28
C MET A 133 -17.36 3.55 1.55
N GLY A 134 -18.56 2.93 1.55
CA GLY A 134 -19.40 2.79 2.73
C GLY A 134 -18.71 1.99 3.85
N LEU A 135 -18.07 0.88 3.50
CA LEU A 135 -17.30 0.06 4.43
C LEU A 135 -16.08 0.82 4.97
N THR A 136 -15.36 1.52 4.11
CA THR A 136 -14.22 2.35 4.49
C THR A 136 -14.62 3.44 5.46
N LEU A 137 -15.72 4.16 5.17
CA LEU A 137 -16.26 5.18 6.04
C LEU A 137 -16.68 4.60 7.41
N TRP A 138 -17.39 3.48 7.40
CA TRP A 138 -17.81 2.81 8.63
C TRP A 138 -16.63 2.39 9.51
N LEU A 139 -15.56 1.90 8.91
CA LEU A 139 -14.32 1.58 9.64
C LEU A 139 -13.61 2.82 10.15
N ALA A 140 -13.57 3.91 9.37
CA ALA A 140 -12.87 5.14 9.69
C ALA A 140 -13.52 5.93 10.84
N ILE A 141 -14.83 5.82 11.06
CA ILE A 141 -15.55 6.51 12.17
C ILE A 141 -15.03 6.08 13.56
N SER A 142 -14.40 4.91 13.66
CA SER A 142 -13.87 4.40 14.95
C SER A 142 -12.35 4.21 14.91
N PRO A 143 -11.55 5.28 14.91
CA PRO A 143 -10.10 5.21 14.68
C PRO A 143 -9.34 4.36 15.70
N ASN A 144 -9.73 4.40 16.98
CA ASN A 144 -9.06 3.60 18.03
C ASN A 144 -9.23 2.09 17.83
N LYS A 145 -10.38 1.66 17.28
CA LYS A 145 -10.62 0.24 16.96
C LYS A 145 -10.02 -0.15 15.61
N LEU A 146 -9.81 0.82 14.73
CA LEU A 146 -9.23 0.61 13.42
C LEU A 146 -7.78 0.09 13.52
N VAL A 147 -6.94 0.73 14.32
CA VAL A 147 -5.54 0.34 14.55
C VAL A 147 -5.45 -1.09 15.07
N ASP A 148 -6.26 -1.44 16.06
CA ASP A 148 -6.30 -2.80 16.59
C ASP A 148 -6.77 -3.82 15.55
N ARG A 149 -7.80 -3.51 14.77
CA ARG A 149 -8.33 -4.41 13.75
C ARG A 149 -7.37 -4.61 12.58
N ILE A 150 -6.72 -3.54 12.13
CA ILE A 150 -5.71 -3.63 11.07
C ILE A 150 -4.56 -4.53 11.52
N GLY A 151 -3.96 -4.26 12.66
CA GLY A 151 -2.82 -5.02 13.15
C GLY A 151 -3.14 -6.47 13.54
N THR A 152 -4.33 -6.74 14.07
CA THR A 152 -4.66 -8.07 14.62
C THR A 152 -5.37 -8.98 13.63
N VAL A 153 -6.09 -8.46 12.65
CA VAL A 153 -6.88 -9.25 11.70
C VAL A 153 -6.36 -9.10 10.28
N ILE A 154 -6.27 -7.88 9.80
CA ILE A 154 -5.93 -7.64 8.38
C ILE A 154 -4.47 -8.03 8.09
N THR A 155 -3.54 -7.65 8.97
CA THR A 155 -2.11 -7.96 8.76
C THR A 155 -1.81 -9.46 8.70
N PRO A 156 -2.30 -10.32 9.61
CA PRO A 156 -2.10 -11.76 9.51
C PRO A 156 -2.71 -12.39 8.25
N VAL A 157 -3.90 -11.95 7.84
CA VAL A 157 -4.54 -12.43 6.60
C VAL A 157 -3.72 -12.03 5.39
N LEU A 158 -3.21 -10.81 5.35
CA LEU A 158 -2.37 -10.30 4.27
C LEU A 158 -1.04 -11.06 4.20
N LEU A 159 -0.37 -11.28 5.34
CA LEU A 159 0.87 -12.08 5.39
C LEU A 159 0.64 -13.51 4.93
N LEU A 160 -0.47 -14.14 5.33
CA LEU A 160 -0.83 -15.47 4.89
C LEU A 160 -1.06 -15.52 3.37
N SER A 161 -1.79 -14.57 2.82
CA SER A 161 -2.03 -14.49 1.37
C SER A 161 -0.74 -14.27 0.59
N MET A 162 0.20 -13.46 1.10
CA MET A 162 1.53 -13.30 0.50
C MET A 162 2.32 -14.62 0.49
N VAL A 163 2.33 -15.34 1.61
CA VAL A 163 3.01 -16.65 1.68
C VAL A 163 2.41 -17.63 0.68
N VAL A 164 1.08 -17.68 0.57
CA VAL A 164 0.40 -18.53 -0.42
C VAL A 164 0.80 -18.15 -1.85
N LEU A 165 0.84 -16.85 -2.17
CA LEU A 165 1.25 -16.38 -3.50
C LEU A 165 2.71 -16.73 -3.81
N ILE A 166 3.61 -16.57 -2.85
CA ILE A 166 5.03 -16.94 -3.01
C ILE A 166 5.16 -18.44 -3.26
N ILE A 167 4.49 -19.27 -2.46
CA ILE A 167 4.52 -20.73 -2.64
C ILE A 167 3.93 -21.12 -4.00
N ALA A 168 2.82 -20.54 -4.40
CA ALA A 168 2.19 -20.83 -5.69
C ALA A 168 3.08 -20.42 -6.86
N SER A 169 3.76 -19.28 -6.78
CA SER A 169 4.71 -18.82 -7.79
C SER A 169 5.94 -19.71 -7.92
N LEU A 170 6.46 -20.21 -6.80
CA LEU A 170 7.60 -21.14 -6.79
C LEU A 170 7.21 -22.54 -7.27
N ALA A 171 5.97 -22.98 -6.97
CA ALA A 171 5.48 -24.30 -7.37
C ALA A 171 5.13 -24.39 -8.87
N LYS A 172 4.75 -23.27 -9.48
CA LYS A 172 4.46 -23.17 -10.92
C LYS A 172 5.17 -21.97 -11.54
N PRO A 173 6.48 -22.06 -11.80
CA PRO A 173 7.20 -20.99 -12.47
C PRO A 173 6.61 -20.76 -13.87
N MET A 174 6.32 -19.52 -14.22
CA MET A 174 5.68 -19.14 -15.48
C MET A 174 6.65 -19.10 -16.69
N GLY A 175 7.86 -19.59 -16.55
CA GLY A 175 8.88 -19.65 -17.61
C GLY A 175 10.21 -18.98 -17.19
N SER A 176 11.14 -18.92 -18.16
CA SER A 176 12.42 -18.23 -17.98
C SER A 176 12.27 -16.71 -18.10
N ALA A 177 13.20 -15.98 -17.49
CA ALA A 177 13.26 -14.54 -17.63
C ALA A 177 13.43 -14.14 -19.10
N GLN A 178 12.56 -13.26 -19.59
CA GLN A 178 12.65 -12.70 -20.94
C GLN A 178 13.67 -11.55 -20.98
N GLU A 179 14.03 -11.12 -22.18
CA GLU A 179 14.86 -9.92 -22.35
C GLU A 179 14.13 -8.69 -21.81
N ALA A 180 14.92 -7.75 -21.27
CA ALA A 180 14.39 -6.51 -20.74
C ALA A 180 13.69 -5.69 -21.85
N THR A 181 12.56 -5.07 -21.53
CA THR A 181 11.91 -4.11 -22.44
C THR A 181 12.83 -2.90 -22.67
N LYS A 182 12.64 -2.16 -23.76
CA LYS A 182 13.48 -1.00 -24.15
C LYS A 182 13.71 -0.01 -23.00
N ALA A 183 12.76 0.16 -22.10
CA ALA A 183 12.88 1.05 -20.94
C ALA A 183 13.89 0.56 -19.88
N TYR A 184 14.22 -0.73 -19.87
CA TYR A 184 15.10 -1.38 -18.90
C TYR A 184 16.29 -2.10 -19.56
N ALA A 185 16.52 -1.86 -20.85
CA ALA A 185 17.54 -2.54 -21.68
C ALA A 185 18.95 -1.93 -21.58
N THR A 186 19.19 -1.01 -20.62
CA THR A 186 20.52 -0.37 -20.44
C THR A 186 21.41 -1.14 -19.48
#